data_8dff29f5407cc2fd985db54e39d366c9
#
_entry.id   8dff29f5407cc2fd985db54e39d366c9
#
_cell.length_a   1.000
_cell.length_b   1.000
_cell.length_c   1.000
_cell.angle_alpha   90.00
_cell.angle_beta   90.00
_cell.angle_gamma   90.00
#
_symmetry.space_group_name_H-M   'P 1'
#
loop_
_entity.id
_entity.type
_entity.pdbx_description
1 polymer ?
#
loop_
_entity_poly.entity_id
_entity_poly.type
_entity_poly.pdbx_seq_one_letter_code
_entity_poly.pdbx_strand_id
1 'polypeptide(L)'
;ATTVTLDPRRNPDPHALDLQTVIDYARSKDIGVLLYVNQRALQQQLDEILPLYKSWGVAGVKFGFVQVGSQVWTRWMHEAVRKCAEYGLMVDIHDEYRPTGVSRTWPNLMTQEGVRGNEEFPDAFINTMLPFTRFVAGPADYTICYYRQDFGKLNSDADAHGVPRSRTIKTTPAHQLA
;
A
#
# COMPACT_ATOMS: atom_id res chain seq x y z
N ALA A 1 -14.25 0.70 -5.07
CA ALA A 1 -14.35 1.15 -6.46
C ALA A 1 -13.85 0.04 -7.40
N THR A 2 -14.47 -0.11 -8.55
CA THR A 2 -14.06 -1.09 -9.58
C THR A 2 -13.18 -0.47 -10.66
N THR A 3 -13.14 0.87 -10.71
CA THR A 3 -12.32 1.66 -11.64
C THR A 3 -11.77 2.88 -10.93
N VAL A 4 -10.70 3.45 -11.46
CA VAL A 4 -10.17 4.74 -11.06
C VAL A 4 -10.58 5.83 -12.04
N THR A 5 -10.60 7.06 -11.58
CA THR A 5 -10.83 8.21 -12.47
C THR A 5 -9.57 8.47 -13.30
N LEU A 6 -9.70 8.45 -14.62
CA LEU A 6 -8.60 8.71 -15.54
C LEU A 6 -8.33 10.20 -15.78
N ASP A 7 -9.26 11.07 -15.39
CA ASP A 7 -9.08 12.51 -15.40
C ASP A 7 -9.48 13.09 -14.04
N PRO A 8 -8.52 13.38 -13.16
CA PRO A 8 -8.80 13.93 -11.82
C PRO A 8 -9.51 15.29 -11.87
N ARG A 9 -9.38 16.05 -12.98
CA ARG A 9 -10.07 17.33 -13.15
C ARG A 9 -11.58 17.19 -13.33
N ARG A 10 -12.08 15.97 -13.60
CA ARG A 10 -13.51 15.68 -13.74
C ARG A 10 -14.19 15.30 -12.43
N ASN A 11 -13.47 15.33 -11.32
CA ASN A 11 -14.11 15.10 -10.04
C ASN A 11 -15.01 16.29 -9.70
N PRO A 12 -16.33 16.08 -9.59
CA PRO A 12 -17.28 17.15 -9.30
C PRO A 12 -17.23 17.61 -7.84
N ASP A 13 -16.50 16.92 -6.98
CA ASP A 13 -16.37 17.28 -5.57
C ASP A 13 -15.54 18.57 -5.45
N PRO A 14 -16.12 19.67 -4.92
CA PRO A 14 -15.39 20.92 -4.73
C PRO A 14 -14.24 20.83 -3.70
N HIS A 15 -14.23 19.74 -2.92
CA HIS A 15 -13.16 19.43 -1.96
C HIS A 15 -12.19 18.36 -2.46
N ALA A 16 -12.29 17.99 -3.75
CA ALA A 16 -11.37 17.03 -4.34
C ALA A 16 -9.93 17.52 -4.25
N LEU A 17 -9.04 16.59 -3.92
CA LEU A 17 -7.61 16.86 -3.90
C LEU A 17 -7.12 17.21 -5.32
N ASP A 18 -6.43 18.33 -5.46
CA ASP A 18 -5.65 18.63 -6.67
C ASP A 18 -4.39 17.76 -6.68
N LEU A 19 -4.52 16.59 -7.27
CA LEU A 19 -3.47 15.58 -7.29
C LEU A 19 -2.21 16.08 -8.01
N GLN A 20 -2.35 16.84 -9.09
CA GLN A 20 -1.19 17.34 -9.82
C GLN A 20 -0.38 18.35 -8.99
N THR A 21 -1.05 19.24 -8.27
CA THR A 21 -0.39 20.16 -7.33
C THR A 21 0.38 19.37 -6.24
N VAL A 22 -0.19 18.29 -5.72
CA VAL A 22 0.50 17.45 -4.73
C VAL A 22 1.73 16.78 -5.32
N ILE A 23 1.62 16.20 -6.51
CA ILE A 23 2.74 15.53 -7.20
C ILE A 23 3.87 16.54 -7.49
N ASP A 24 3.53 17.71 -8.01
CA ASP A 24 4.51 18.72 -8.37
C ASP A 24 5.21 19.32 -7.13
N TYR A 25 4.44 19.54 -6.06
CA TYR A 25 5.02 19.99 -4.79
C TYR A 25 5.95 18.93 -4.19
N ALA A 26 5.53 17.67 -4.11
CA ALA A 26 6.35 16.58 -3.61
C ALA A 26 7.66 16.46 -4.41
N ARG A 27 7.57 16.52 -5.75
CA ARG A 27 8.73 16.50 -6.65
C ARG A 27 9.67 17.68 -6.38
N SER A 28 9.13 18.87 -6.09
CA SER A 28 9.96 20.03 -5.74
C SER A 28 10.76 19.86 -4.45
N LYS A 29 10.40 18.85 -3.64
CA LYS A 29 11.07 18.44 -2.40
C LYS A 29 11.84 17.13 -2.54
N ASP A 30 12.01 16.65 -3.75
CA ASP A 30 12.69 15.38 -4.06
C ASP A 30 11.97 14.17 -3.47
N ILE A 31 10.64 14.24 -3.34
CA ILE A 31 9.77 13.20 -2.80
C ILE A 31 8.94 12.60 -3.92
N GLY A 32 9.01 11.28 -4.08
CA GLY A 32 8.16 10.52 -4.99
C GLY A 32 6.78 10.25 -4.40
N VAL A 33 5.74 10.40 -5.22
CA VAL A 33 4.36 10.07 -4.84
C VAL A 33 3.98 8.71 -5.42
N LEU A 34 3.47 7.81 -4.59
CA LEU A 34 2.83 6.56 -5.02
C LEU A 34 1.33 6.71 -4.91
N LEU A 35 0.60 6.21 -5.91
CA LEU A 35 -0.86 6.22 -5.90
C LEU A 35 -1.40 4.84 -5.54
N TYR A 36 -2.32 4.80 -4.58
CA TYR A 36 -3.04 3.58 -4.25
C TYR A 36 -4.07 3.25 -5.32
N VAL A 37 -4.06 2.02 -5.80
CA VAL A 37 -5.08 1.49 -6.72
C VAL A 37 -5.53 0.10 -6.26
N ASN A 38 -6.84 -0.06 -6.15
CA ASN A 38 -7.44 -1.36 -5.84
C ASN A 38 -7.22 -2.35 -6.98
N GLN A 39 -6.95 -3.61 -6.68
CA GLN A 39 -6.72 -4.65 -7.69
C GLN A 39 -7.84 -4.76 -8.72
N ARG A 40 -9.10 -4.56 -8.32
CA ARG A 40 -10.23 -4.62 -9.28
C ARG A 40 -10.13 -3.55 -10.37
N ALA A 41 -9.67 -2.35 -9.99
CA ALA A 41 -9.41 -1.29 -10.96
C ALA A 41 -8.16 -1.60 -11.79
N LEU A 42 -7.09 -2.11 -11.17
CA LEU A 42 -5.87 -2.51 -11.88
C LEU A 42 -6.16 -3.57 -12.96
N GLN A 43 -6.98 -4.57 -12.65
CA GLN A 43 -7.34 -5.60 -13.62
C GLN A 43 -8.03 -5.05 -14.88
N GLN A 44 -8.80 -3.98 -14.72
CA GLN A 44 -9.57 -3.40 -15.81
C GLN A 44 -8.79 -2.32 -16.57
N GLN A 45 -7.92 -1.59 -15.89
CA GLN A 45 -7.37 -0.34 -16.42
C GLN A 45 -5.82 -0.29 -16.37
N LEU A 46 -5.13 -1.39 -16.06
CA LEU A 46 -3.67 -1.36 -15.88
C LEU A 46 -2.96 -0.69 -17.07
N ASP A 47 -3.30 -1.11 -18.28
CA ASP A 47 -2.65 -0.62 -19.50
C ASP A 47 -3.01 0.84 -19.84
N GLU A 48 -4.10 1.35 -19.26
CA GLU A 48 -4.51 2.75 -19.43
C GLU A 48 -3.86 3.65 -18.38
N ILE A 49 -3.79 3.20 -17.12
CA ILE A 49 -3.31 4.04 -16.03
C ILE A 49 -1.78 4.16 -15.98
N LEU A 50 -1.02 3.14 -16.41
CA LEU A 50 0.44 3.19 -16.31
C LEU A 50 1.05 4.32 -17.16
N PRO A 51 0.73 4.48 -18.46
CA PRO A 51 1.21 5.61 -19.24
C PRO A 51 0.72 6.95 -18.69
N LEU A 52 -0.51 6.99 -18.18
CA LEU A 52 -1.10 8.20 -17.60
C LEU A 52 -0.35 8.61 -16.32
N TYR A 53 -0.13 7.70 -15.38
CA TYR A 53 0.61 7.97 -14.15
C TYR A 53 2.06 8.39 -14.42
N LYS A 54 2.68 7.75 -15.42
CA LYS A 54 3.99 8.20 -15.90
C LYS A 54 3.96 9.64 -16.38
N SER A 55 2.95 10.03 -17.14
CA SER A 55 2.80 11.40 -17.67
C SER A 55 2.56 12.42 -16.56
N TRP A 56 1.89 12.05 -15.47
CA TRP A 56 1.70 12.90 -14.29
C TRP A 56 2.95 13.03 -13.43
N GLY A 57 3.95 12.16 -13.65
CA GLY A 57 5.17 12.13 -12.86
C GLY A 57 5.01 11.42 -11.52
N VAL A 58 4.07 10.51 -11.43
CA VAL A 58 3.92 9.58 -10.31
C VAL A 58 5.14 8.67 -10.25
N ALA A 59 5.65 8.42 -9.05
CA ALA A 59 6.82 7.57 -8.84
C ALA A 59 6.50 6.08 -8.79
N GLY A 60 5.25 5.73 -8.46
CA GLY A 60 4.86 4.33 -8.35
C GLY A 60 3.39 4.11 -8.00
N VAL A 61 3.04 2.84 -7.83
CA VAL A 61 1.67 2.40 -7.54
C VAL A 61 1.67 1.46 -6.34
N LYS A 62 0.77 1.71 -5.42
CA LYS A 62 0.46 0.80 -4.32
C LYS A 62 -0.76 -0.05 -4.69
N PHE A 63 -0.57 -1.36 -4.83
CA PHE A 63 -1.64 -2.32 -5.13
C PHE A 63 -2.35 -2.72 -3.85
N GLY A 64 -3.64 -2.49 -3.76
CA GLY A 64 -4.43 -2.85 -2.58
C GLY A 64 -5.58 -3.81 -2.86
N PHE A 65 -6.02 -4.50 -1.83
CA PHE A 65 -7.01 -5.57 -1.87
C PHE A 65 -6.66 -6.66 -2.89
N VAL A 66 -5.39 -7.08 -2.87
CA VAL A 66 -4.88 -8.05 -3.84
C VAL A 66 -5.35 -9.46 -3.51
N GLN A 67 -5.61 -10.24 -4.54
CA GLN A 67 -5.89 -11.66 -4.39
C GLN A 67 -4.60 -12.46 -4.49
N VAL A 68 -4.45 -13.42 -3.59
CA VAL A 68 -3.26 -14.26 -3.46
C VAL A 68 -3.63 -15.75 -3.47
N GLY A 69 -2.63 -16.62 -3.54
CA GLY A 69 -2.75 -18.06 -3.34
C GLY A 69 -2.99 -18.88 -4.59
N SER A 70 -3.65 -18.38 -5.62
CA SER A 70 -3.82 -19.11 -6.87
C SER A 70 -2.70 -18.82 -7.88
N GLN A 71 -2.43 -19.78 -8.77
CA GLN A 71 -1.48 -19.58 -9.85
C GLN A 71 -1.89 -18.42 -10.79
N VAL A 72 -3.20 -18.26 -11.02
CA VAL A 72 -3.74 -17.19 -11.87
C VAL A 72 -3.36 -15.84 -11.29
N TRP A 73 -3.60 -15.61 -10.01
CA TRP A 73 -3.31 -14.35 -9.34
C TRP A 73 -1.81 -14.09 -9.19
N THR A 74 -1.03 -15.13 -8.91
CA THR A 74 0.43 -15.00 -8.86
C THR A 74 1.00 -14.57 -10.22
N ARG A 75 0.55 -15.21 -11.29
CA ARG A 75 0.98 -14.86 -12.66
C ARG A 75 0.56 -13.43 -13.04
N TRP A 76 -0.68 -13.06 -12.72
CA TRP A 76 -1.17 -11.71 -12.96
C TRP A 76 -0.33 -10.67 -12.21
N MET A 77 -0.01 -10.93 -10.94
CA MET A 77 0.79 -10.02 -10.12
C MET A 77 2.20 -9.82 -10.70
N HIS A 78 2.85 -10.90 -11.11
CA HIS A 78 4.17 -10.80 -11.74
C HIS A 78 4.12 -9.98 -13.04
N GLU A 79 3.08 -10.18 -13.83
CA GLU A 79 2.89 -9.41 -15.06
C GLU A 79 2.60 -7.93 -14.78
N ALA A 80 1.80 -7.62 -13.78
CA ALA A 80 1.52 -6.25 -13.39
C ALA A 80 2.80 -5.52 -12.89
N VAL A 81 3.63 -6.18 -12.09
CA VAL A 81 4.93 -5.64 -11.64
C VAL A 81 5.86 -5.39 -12.83
N ARG A 82 5.94 -6.36 -13.76
CA ARG A 82 6.73 -6.22 -14.98
C ARG A 82 6.28 -5.02 -15.83
N LYS A 83 4.98 -4.87 -16.05
CA LYS A 83 4.41 -3.73 -16.78
C LYS A 83 4.74 -2.40 -16.09
N CYS A 84 4.64 -2.31 -14.77
CA CYS A 84 5.05 -1.12 -14.03
C CYS A 84 6.54 -0.78 -14.28
N ALA A 85 7.41 -1.80 -14.35
CA ALA A 85 8.83 -1.59 -14.65
C ALA A 85 9.05 -0.96 -16.03
N GLU A 86 8.27 -1.34 -17.03
CA GLU A 86 8.36 -0.77 -18.40
C GLU A 86 8.10 0.74 -18.43
N TYR A 87 7.28 1.23 -17.50
CA TYR A 87 7.01 2.66 -17.32
C TYR A 87 7.93 3.33 -16.28
N GLY A 88 8.86 2.56 -15.68
CA GLY A 88 9.74 3.07 -14.62
C GLY A 88 8.96 3.42 -13.34
N LEU A 89 7.86 2.72 -13.07
CA LEU A 89 7.04 2.91 -11.88
C LEU A 89 7.40 1.87 -10.82
N MET A 90 7.60 2.34 -9.60
CA MET A 90 7.79 1.49 -8.43
C MET A 90 6.47 0.85 -8.01
N VAL A 91 6.56 -0.28 -7.30
CA VAL A 91 5.40 -1.02 -6.82
C VAL A 91 5.55 -1.34 -5.34
N ASP A 92 4.48 -1.12 -4.59
CA ASP A 92 4.24 -1.67 -3.27
C ASP A 92 2.99 -2.57 -3.36
N ILE A 93 3.09 -3.83 -2.91
CA ILE A 93 1.95 -4.77 -2.93
C ILE A 93 1.44 -4.95 -1.51
N HIS A 94 0.17 -4.65 -1.29
CA HIS A 94 -0.45 -4.73 0.02
C HIS A 94 -1.13 -6.08 0.29
N ASP A 95 -1.80 -6.18 1.43
CA ASP A 95 -2.55 -7.33 1.93
C ASP A 95 -1.67 -8.57 2.20
N GLU A 96 -2.14 -9.76 1.89
CA GLU A 96 -1.47 -11.02 2.22
C GLU A 96 -0.34 -11.42 1.26
N TYR A 97 0.04 -10.56 0.32
CA TYR A 97 1.10 -10.88 -0.63
C TYR A 97 2.46 -10.99 0.07
N ARG A 98 3.09 -12.15 -0.02
CA ARG A 98 4.35 -12.46 0.64
C ARG A 98 5.54 -12.37 -0.31
N PRO A 99 6.76 -12.12 0.20
CA PRO A 99 7.95 -12.09 -0.64
C PRO A 99 8.16 -13.43 -1.33
N THR A 100 8.32 -13.37 -2.65
CA THR A 100 8.52 -14.53 -3.52
C THR A 100 9.89 -14.50 -4.23
N GLY A 101 10.70 -13.48 -3.96
CA GLY A 101 11.96 -13.24 -4.64
C GLY A 101 11.84 -12.49 -5.97
N VAL A 102 10.63 -12.15 -6.40
CA VAL A 102 10.37 -11.41 -7.66
C VAL A 102 11.09 -10.07 -7.71
N SER A 103 11.29 -9.41 -6.57
CA SER A 103 12.05 -8.16 -6.48
C SER A 103 13.51 -8.27 -6.95
N ARG A 104 14.07 -9.47 -7.01
CA ARG A 104 15.41 -9.69 -7.59
C ARG A 104 15.38 -9.65 -9.13
N THR A 105 14.27 -10.03 -9.73
CA THR A 105 14.05 -9.95 -11.18
C THR A 105 13.53 -8.59 -11.58
N TRP A 106 12.62 -8.05 -10.79
CA TRP A 106 11.94 -6.76 -11.00
C TRP A 106 12.19 -5.84 -9.81
N PRO A 107 13.32 -5.09 -9.76
CA PRO A 107 13.69 -4.26 -8.61
C PRO A 107 12.74 -3.09 -8.34
N ASN A 108 11.88 -2.77 -9.28
CA ASN A 108 10.79 -1.80 -9.07
C ASN A 108 9.74 -2.28 -8.06
N LEU A 109 9.67 -3.58 -7.75
CA LEU A 109 8.92 -4.08 -6.59
C LEU A 109 9.72 -3.77 -5.32
N MET A 110 9.44 -2.60 -4.72
CA MET A 110 10.17 -2.09 -3.56
C MET A 110 9.86 -2.87 -2.29
N THR A 111 8.58 -3.10 -2.06
CA THR A 111 8.11 -3.72 -0.82
C THR A 111 6.76 -4.39 -1.03
N GLN A 112 6.41 -5.23 -0.08
CA GLN A 112 5.09 -5.83 0.02
C GLN A 112 4.71 -5.99 1.51
N GLU A 113 3.42 -5.91 1.81
CA GLU A 113 2.95 -6.10 3.17
C GLU A 113 3.22 -7.53 3.66
N GLY A 114 2.36 -8.46 3.43
CA GLY A 114 2.53 -9.86 3.84
C GLY A 114 3.03 -10.04 5.27
N VAL A 115 2.58 -9.18 6.18
CA VAL A 115 2.99 -9.09 7.57
C VAL A 115 1.81 -8.65 8.43
N ARG A 116 1.80 -9.03 9.70
CA ARG A 116 0.85 -8.46 10.65
C ARG A 116 1.34 -7.07 11.06
N GLY A 117 0.98 -6.07 10.26
CA GLY A 117 1.38 -4.69 10.43
C GLY A 117 0.58 -3.93 11.48
N ASN A 118 0.81 -2.63 11.57
CA ASN A 118 0.22 -1.76 12.60
C ASN A 118 -1.31 -1.72 12.57
N GLU A 119 -1.94 -1.88 11.40
CA GLU A 119 -3.41 -1.92 11.26
C GLU A 119 -4.05 -3.10 12.01
N GLU A 120 -3.32 -4.19 12.21
CA GLU A 120 -3.77 -5.38 12.92
C GLU A 120 -3.46 -5.35 14.43
N PHE A 121 -3.01 -4.20 14.94
CA PHE A 121 -2.73 -3.99 16.36
C PHE A 121 -1.84 -5.08 16.98
N PRO A 122 -0.65 -5.38 16.41
CA PRO A 122 0.24 -6.37 16.96
C PRO A 122 0.74 -5.96 18.35
N ASP A 123 1.14 -6.93 19.15
CA ASP A 123 1.83 -6.66 20.40
C ASP A 123 3.35 -6.52 20.20
N ALA A 124 4.05 -6.12 21.26
CA ALA A 124 5.48 -5.93 21.21
C ALA A 124 6.25 -7.23 20.87
N PHE A 125 5.72 -8.40 21.25
CA PHE A 125 6.34 -9.69 20.94
C PHE A 125 6.34 -9.93 19.42
N ILE A 126 5.23 -9.69 18.75
CA ILE A 126 5.16 -9.81 17.28
C ILE A 126 6.14 -8.85 16.63
N ASN A 127 6.12 -7.58 17.02
CA ASN A 127 7.02 -6.58 16.44
C ASN A 127 8.49 -6.93 16.59
N THR A 128 8.89 -7.42 17.76
CA THR A 128 10.28 -7.81 17.98
C THR A 128 10.70 -9.11 17.26
N MET A 129 9.74 -9.92 16.83
CA MET A 129 10.00 -11.12 16.01
C MET A 129 10.20 -10.80 14.52
N LEU A 130 9.58 -9.75 14.01
CA LEU A 130 9.57 -9.45 12.56
C LEU A 130 10.97 -9.31 11.96
N PRO A 131 11.95 -8.64 12.60
CA PRO A 131 13.32 -8.55 12.10
C PRO A 131 13.98 -9.90 11.87
N PHE A 132 13.66 -10.90 12.69
CA PHE A 132 14.25 -12.24 12.66
C PHE A 132 13.44 -13.25 11.85
N THR A 133 12.29 -12.88 11.34
CA THR A 133 11.39 -13.77 10.59
C THR A 133 11.03 -13.16 9.24
N ARG A 134 10.02 -12.31 9.20
CA ARG A 134 9.47 -11.75 7.97
C ARG A 134 10.49 -10.89 7.21
N PHE A 135 11.25 -10.05 7.88
CA PHE A 135 12.18 -9.13 7.22
C PHE A 135 13.43 -9.80 6.66
N VAL A 136 13.75 -11.03 7.13
CA VAL A 136 14.80 -11.86 6.53
C VAL A 136 14.48 -12.22 5.08
N ALA A 137 13.19 -12.34 4.74
CA ALA A 137 12.74 -12.64 3.38
C ALA A 137 12.71 -11.40 2.46
N GLY A 138 12.90 -10.21 3.01
CA GLY A 138 12.89 -8.94 2.28
C GLY A 138 12.09 -7.85 2.99
N PRO A 139 12.06 -6.63 2.43
CA PRO A 139 11.35 -5.51 3.01
C PRO A 139 9.86 -5.80 3.16
N ALA A 140 9.22 -5.13 4.12
CA ALA A 140 7.79 -5.20 4.35
C ALA A 140 7.21 -3.80 4.57
N ASP A 141 6.04 -3.54 3.97
CA ASP A 141 5.25 -2.37 4.34
C ASP A 141 4.47 -2.69 5.62
N TYR A 142 4.98 -2.22 6.75
CA TYR A 142 4.38 -2.41 8.06
C TYR A 142 3.16 -1.52 8.27
N THR A 143 2.94 -0.53 7.42
CA THR A 143 1.81 0.42 7.46
C THR A 143 1.65 1.09 8.82
N ILE A 144 2.62 1.90 9.22
CA ILE A 144 2.55 2.63 10.49
C ILE A 144 1.47 3.70 10.40
N CYS A 145 0.31 3.48 11.03
CA CYS A 145 -0.83 4.37 10.97
C CYS A 145 -1.35 4.83 12.33
N TYR A 146 -0.96 4.17 13.43
CA TYR A 146 -1.44 4.49 14.76
C TYR A 146 -0.28 4.68 15.75
N TYR A 147 -0.06 5.92 16.17
CA TYR A 147 0.98 6.27 17.13
C TYR A 147 0.47 6.49 18.55
N ARG A 148 -0.80 6.86 18.68
CA ARG A 148 -1.38 7.25 19.97
C ARG A 148 -1.78 6.02 20.76
N GLN A 149 -1.18 5.84 21.93
CA GLN A 149 -1.51 4.72 22.84
C GLN A 149 -2.94 4.79 23.38
N ASP A 150 -3.56 5.96 23.38
CA ASP A 150 -4.94 6.18 23.81
C ASP A 150 -5.97 6.04 22.67
N PHE A 151 -5.54 5.58 21.49
CA PHE A 151 -6.39 5.46 20.31
C PHE A 151 -7.68 4.64 20.58
N GLY A 152 -7.58 3.57 21.34
CA GLY A 152 -8.73 2.76 21.73
C GLY A 152 -9.73 3.48 22.65
N LYS A 153 -9.30 4.53 23.34
CA LYS A 153 -10.18 5.37 24.17
C LYS A 153 -10.92 6.42 23.35
N LEU A 154 -10.34 6.83 22.22
CA LEU A 154 -10.91 7.84 21.34
C LEU A 154 -11.90 7.25 20.34
N ASN A 155 -11.71 6.00 19.96
CA ASN A 155 -12.57 5.25 19.05
C ASN A 155 -13.29 4.13 19.82
N SER A 156 -14.20 4.53 20.72
CA SER A 156 -15.14 3.61 21.38
C SER A 156 -16.23 3.10 20.45
N ASP A 157 -16.20 3.49 19.17
CA ASP A 157 -17.23 3.14 18.22
C ASP A 157 -17.19 1.64 17.91
N ALA A 158 -18.32 1.01 18.08
CA ALA A 158 -18.58 -0.32 17.60
C ALA A 158 -18.39 -0.35 16.07
N ASP A 159 -17.94 -1.48 15.52
CA ASP A 159 -17.94 -1.66 14.08
C ASP A 159 -19.37 -1.57 13.50
N ALA A 160 -19.51 -1.64 12.19
CA ALA A 160 -20.81 -1.57 11.52
C ALA A 160 -21.81 -2.64 11.97
N HIS A 161 -21.37 -3.63 12.77
CA HIS A 161 -22.17 -4.71 13.35
C HIS A 161 -22.37 -4.56 14.86
N GLY A 162 -21.97 -3.44 15.45
CA GLY A 162 -22.11 -3.18 16.89
C GLY A 162 -21.12 -3.96 17.77
N VAL A 163 -20.11 -4.59 17.20
CA VAL A 163 -19.08 -5.32 17.96
C VAL A 163 -18.00 -4.33 18.41
N PRO A 164 -17.72 -4.23 19.73
CA PRO A 164 -16.64 -3.39 20.24
C PRO A 164 -15.30 -3.91 19.64
N ARG A 165 -14.69 -3.15 18.78
CA ARG A 165 -13.32 -3.43 18.36
C ARG A 165 -12.39 -2.91 19.45
N SER A 166 -11.86 -3.81 20.26
CA SER A 166 -10.78 -3.48 21.20
C SER A 166 -9.49 -3.18 20.42
N ARG A 167 -9.46 -2.01 19.79
CA ARG A 167 -8.31 -1.49 19.07
C ARG A 167 -7.36 -0.83 20.05
N THR A 168 -6.68 -1.62 20.84
CA THR A 168 -5.69 -1.09 21.78
C THR A 168 -4.31 -1.22 21.17
N ILE A 169 -3.61 -0.10 21.05
CA ILE A 169 -2.21 -0.09 20.65
C ILE A 169 -1.41 -0.72 21.81
N LYS A 170 -0.73 -1.82 21.52
CA LYS A 170 0.05 -2.61 22.49
C LYS A 170 1.55 -2.39 22.33
N THR A 171 1.94 -1.48 21.44
CA THR A 171 3.32 -1.18 21.09
C THR A 171 3.63 0.28 21.36
N THR A 172 4.88 0.59 21.64
CA THR A 172 5.38 1.96 21.69
C THR A 172 5.78 2.46 20.31
N PRO A 173 5.90 3.77 20.08
CA PRO A 173 6.47 4.28 18.83
C PRO A 173 7.84 3.68 18.49
N ALA A 174 8.68 3.42 19.50
CA ALA A 174 9.98 2.77 19.28
C ALA A 174 9.86 1.35 18.71
N HIS A 175 8.89 0.55 19.18
CA HIS A 175 8.65 -0.78 18.62
C HIS A 175 8.12 -0.74 17.16
N GLN A 176 7.49 0.36 16.77
CA GLN A 176 6.96 0.51 15.44
C GLN A 176 8.00 1.01 14.43
N LEU A 177 9.04 1.68 14.92
CA LEU A 177 10.11 2.24 14.09
C LEU A 177 11.34 1.34 13.99
N ALA A 178 11.46 0.36 14.89
CA ALA A 178 12.56 -0.60 14.89
C ALA A 178 12.39 -1.67 13.81
#